data_a1aa7443f9fb8d38ceb77ca1d583d48b
#
_entry.id   a1aa7443f9fb8d38ceb77ca1d583d48b
#
_cell.length_a   1.000
_cell.length_b   1.000
_cell.length_c   1.000
_cell.angle_alpha   90.00
_cell.angle_beta   90.00
_cell.angle_gamma   90.00
#
_symmetry.space_group_name_H-M   'P 1'
#
loop_
_entity.id
_entity.type
_entity.pdbx_description
1 polymer ?
#
loop_
_entity_poly.entity_id
_entity_poly.type
_entity_poly.pdbx_seq_one_letter_code
_entity_poly.pdbx_strand_id
1 'polypeptide(L)'
;MRNVAPATVIGVLVAAGSLVAAPVAKADIDFECRPGCWGAIAASPSSGEEAIRLNYRTRQKAEDAAVFWCDVLGKTNDCQVVTSGLCCLSIAESSDGEALAGRVAFTLDVADAAALDGAGPGSKIDLHDCNG
;
A
#
# COMPACT_ATOMS: atom_id res chain seq x y z
N MET A 1 -7.49 -13.99 13.74
CA MET A 1 -6.25 -13.80 12.97
C MET A 1 -6.52 -14.11 11.53
N ARG A 2 -6.09 -13.22 10.64
CA ARG A 2 -6.30 -13.42 9.24
C ARG A 2 -5.46 -14.58 8.72
N ASN A 3 -6.10 -15.49 8.05
CA ASN A 3 -5.42 -16.65 7.51
C ASN A 3 -5.13 -16.39 6.04
N VAL A 4 -3.97 -15.81 5.78
CA VAL A 4 -3.63 -15.35 4.43
C VAL A 4 -2.51 -16.20 3.88
N ALA A 5 -2.71 -16.73 2.69
CA ALA A 5 -1.68 -17.53 2.02
C ALA A 5 -0.57 -16.59 1.52
N PRO A 6 0.66 -16.83 1.90
CA PRO A 6 1.74 -15.89 1.64
C PRO A 6 1.92 -15.52 0.17
N ALA A 7 1.96 -16.50 -0.66
CA ALA A 7 2.26 -16.28 -2.07
C ALA A 7 1.13 -15.56 -2.79
N THR A 8 -0.08 -15.69 -2.30
CA THR A 8 -1.24 -15.16 -2.99
C THR A 8 -1.37 -13.66 -2.81
N VAL A 9 -1.16 -13.21 -1.60
CA VAL A 9 -1.41 -11.83 -1.27
C VAL A 9 -0.43 -10.90 -1.98
N ILE A 10 0.83 -11.18 -1.78
CA ILE A 10 1.85 -10.22 -2.19
C ILE A 10 2.07 -10.21 -3.69
N GLY A 11 2.12 -11.38 -4.29
CA GLY A 11 2.39 -11.45 -5.71
C GLY A 11 1.37 -10.72 -6.56
N VAL A 12 0.13 -10.86 -6.20
CA VAL A 12 -0.95 -10.23 -6.96
C VAL A 12 -0.89 -8.71 -6.86
N LEU A 13 -0.63 -8.23 -5.68
CA LEU A 13 -0.69 -6.80 -5.43
C LEU A 13 0.36 -6.03 -6.18
N VAL A 14 1.58 -6.49 -6.05
CA VAL A 14 2.69 -5.74 -6.62
C VAL A 14 2.55 -5.64 -8.12
N ALA A 15 2.17 -6.72 -8.76
CA ALA A 15 2.05 -6.70 -10.20
C ALA A 15 0.92 -5.80 -10.67
N ALA A 16 -0.22 -5.88 -10.02
CA ALA A 16 -1.40 -5.19 -10.54
C ALA A 16 -1.43 -3.72 -10.19
N GLY A 17 -1.07 -3.39 -8.95
CA GLY A 17 -1.35 -2.07 -8.47
C GLY A 17 -0.39 -1.01 -8.89
N SER A 18 0.85 -1.23 -8.55
CA SER A 18 1.82 -0.16 -8.63
C SER A 18 2.20 0.22 -10.05
N LEU A 19 2.13 -0.72 -10.97
CA LEU A 19 2.55 -0.42 -12.34
C LEU A 19 1.52 0.35 -13.13
N VAL A 20 0.26 0.10 -12.88
CA VAL A 20 -0.82 0.72 -13.66
C VAL A 20 -1.08 2.15 -13.21
N ALA A 21 -1.20 2.34 -11.93
CA ALA A 21 -1.55 3.66 -11.41
C ALA A 21 -0.36 4.61 -11.34
N ALA A 22 0.82 4.08 -11.04
CA ALA A 22 1.96 4.91 -10.74
C ALA A 22 2.39 5.89 -11.84
N PRO A 23 2.44 5.52 -13.13
CA PRO A 23 2.90 6.46 -14.15
C PRO A 23 2.03 7.70 -14.27
N VAL A 24 0.72 7.52 -14.20
CA VAL A 24 -0.21 8.64 -14.34
C VAL A 24 -0.25 9.45 -13.06
N ALA A 25 -0.44 8.80 -11.95
CA ALA A 25 -0.51 9.46 -10.66
C ALA A 25 0.77 10.23 -10.34
N LYS A 26 1.90 9.70 -10.78
CA LYS A 26 3.20 10.30 -10.47
C LYS A 26 3.37 11.70 -11.05
N ALA A 27 2.90 11.92 -12.25
CA ALA A 27 3.01 13.23 -12.88
C ALA A 27 2.18 14.28 -12.15
N ASP A 28 0.97 13.91 -11.76
CA ASP A 28 0.07 14.81 -11.06
C ASP A 28 0.53 15.06 -9.63
N ILE A 29 1.05 14.03 -9.00
CA ILE A 29 1.48 14.09 -7.61
C ILE A 29 2.66 15.05 -7.44
N ASP A 30 3.61 15.00 -8.35
CA ASP A 30 4.79 15.88 -8.27
C ASP A 30 4.40 17.34 -8.26
N PHE A 31 3.23 17.65 -8.76
CA PHE A 31 2.72 19.00 -8.81
C PHE A 31 2.12 19.44 -7.48
N GLU A 32 1.46 18.53 -6.79
CA GLU A 32 0.73 18.85 -5.59
C GLU A 32 1.49 18.52 -4.31
N CYS A 33 2.23 17.43 -4.33
CA CYS A 33 3.01 17.04 -3.16
C CYS A 33 4.38 17.70 -3.18
N ARG A 34 4.75 18.20 -2.03
CA ARG A 34 6.06 18.82 -1.87
C ARG A 34 7.15 17.77 -1.78
N PRO A 35 8.43 18.17 -1.98
CA PRO A 35 9.54 17.25 -1.78
C PRO A 35 9.45 16.58 -0.40
N GLY A 36 9.72 15.30 -0.35
CA GLY A 36 9.67 14.54 0.89
C GLY A 36 8.34 13.86 1.17
N CYS A 37 7.47 13.82 0.19
CA CYS A 37 6.13 13.25 0.36
C CYS A 37 6.03 11.77 -0.03
N TRP A 38 7.06 10.99 0.15
CA TRP A 38 7.00 9.56 -0.16
C TRP A 38 6.42 8.77 1.01
N GLY A 39 5.51 7.87 0.69
CA GLY A 39 4.95 6.96 1.65
C GLY A 39 5.00 5.53 1.13
N ALA A 40 4.80 4.57 2.03
CA ALA A 40 4.74 3.16 1.66
C ALA A 40 3.85 2.40 2.63
N ILE A 41 3.23 1.35 2.12
CA ILE A 41 2.47 0.40 2.92
C ILE A 41 3.10 -0.98 2.71
N ALA A 42 3.35 -1.67 3.82
CA ALA A 42 3.86 -3.04 3.79
C ALA A 42 2.91 -3.95 4.54
N ALA A 43 2.89 -5.22 4.17
CA ALA A 43 2.05 -6.23 4.79
C ALA A 43 2.79 -7.53 4.94
N SER A 44 2.46 -8.27 5.99
CA SER A 44 3.01 -9.59 6.27
C SER A 44 2.01 -10.67 5.83
N PRO A 45 2.40 -11.54 4.90
CA PRO A 45 1.53 -12.66 4.52
C PRO A 45 1.25 -13.61 5.68
N SER A 46 2.22 -13.83 6.55
CA SER A 46 2.06 -14.83 7.62
C SER A 46 1.26 -14.31 8.80
N SER A 47 1.44 -13.05 9.20
CA SER A 47 0.77 -12.50 10.37
C SER A 47 -0.46 -11.68 10.04
N GLY A 48 -0.56 -11.17 8.82
CA GLY A 48 -1.60 -10.25 8.43
C GLY A 48 -1.37 -8.83 8.92
N GLU A 49 -0.24 -8.56 9.53
CA GLU A 49 0.08 -7.21 9.98
C GLU A 49 0.33 -6.28 8.80
N GLU A 50 -0.02 -5.02 8.97
CA GLU A 50 0.17 -3.99 7.96
C GLU A 50 0.74 -2.75 8.61
N ALA A 51 1.55 -2.02 7.88
CA ALA A 51 2.09 -0.77 8.38
C ALA A 51 2.17 0.26 7.25
N ILE A 52 1.79 1.48 7.57
CA ILE A 52 1.93 2.61 6.66
C ILE A 52 2.95 3.58 7.25
N ARG A 53 3.82 4.09 6.40
CA ARG A 53 4.80 5.11 6.78
C ARG A 53 4.80 6.21 5.74
N LEU A 54 4.85 7.44 6.20
CA LEU A 54 4.62 8.62 5.36
C LEU A 54 5.71 9.64 5.56
N ASN A 55 5.81 10.56 4.59
CA ASN A 55 6.64 11.76 4.69
C ASN A 55 8.14 11.49 4.70
N TYR A 56 8.56 10.56 3.86
CA TYR A 56 9.98 10.28 3.66
C TYR A 56 10.50 10.98 2.41
N ARG A 57 11.79 11.27 2.39
CA ARG A 57 12.39 11.98 1.28
C ARG A 57 12.56 11.13 0.02
N THR A 58 12.62 9.82 0.19
CA THR A 58 12.79 8.92 -0.95
C THR A 58 11.86 7.74 -0.82
N ARG A 59 11.54 7.13 -1.96
CA ARG A 59 10.75 5.92 -1.99
C ARG A 59 11.41 4.81 -1.15
N GLN A 60 12.71 4.63 -1.33
CA GLN A 60 13.42 3.56 -0.64
C GLN A 60 13.29 3.69 0.88
N LYS A 61 13.45 4.90 1.39
CA LYS A 61 13.34 5.12 2.84
C LYS A 61 11.94 4.85 3.35
N ALA A 62 10.93 5.24 2.59
CA ALA A 62 9.55 4.95 2.96
C ALA A 62 9.29 3.45 2.98
N GLU A 63 9.75 2.76 1.96
CA GLU A 63 9.58 1.31 1.85
C GLU A 63 10.30 0.58 2.98
N ASP A 64 11.54 0.95 3.23
CA ASP A 64 12.31 0.34 4.31
C ASP A 64 11.63 0.55 5.67
N ALA A 65 11.12 1.74 5.90
CA ALA A 65 10.43 2.05 7.15
C ALA A 65 9.13 1.26 7.28
N ALA A 66 8.37 1.14 6.21
CA ALA A 66 7.11 0.39 6.23
C ALA A 66 7.37 -1.09 6.53
N VAL A 67 8.35 -1.68 5.87
CA VAL A 67 8.71 -3.08 6.09
C VAL A 67 9.19 -3.27 7.53
N PHE A 68 10.08 -2.39 8.00
CA PHE A 68 10.60 -2.49 9.36
C PHE A 68 9.49 -2.48 10.40
N TRP A 69 8.58 -1.51 10.31
CA TRP A 69 7.51 -1.39 11.30
C TRP A 69 6.48 -2.49 11.18
N CYS A 70 6.20 -2.94 9.96
CA CYS A 70 5.34 -4.09 9.74
C CYS A 70 5.92 -5.34 10.43
N ASP A 71 7.22 -5.58 10.27
CA ASP A 71 7.88 -6.72 10.90
C ASP A 71 7.88 -6.61 12.42
N VAL A 72 8.14 -5.42 12.95
CA VAL A 72 8.14 -5.19 14.39
C VAL A 72 6.76 -5.42 14.99
N LEU A 73 5.74 -4.82 14.37
CA LEU A 73 4.36 -4.92 14.87
C LEU A 73 3.80 -6.34 14.72
N GLY A 74 4.11 -6.99 13.62
CA GLY A 74 3.64 -8.35 13.36
C GLY A 74 4.49 -9.43 14.00
N LYS A 75 5.63 -9.06 14.57
CA LYS A 75 6.59 -10.00 15.14
C LYS A 75 7.00 -11.05 14.11
N THR A 76 7.32 -10.58 12.94
CA THR A 76 7.64 -11.41 11.78
C THR A 76 8.82 -10.82 11.02
N ASN A 77 9.23 -11.48 9.96
CA ASN A 77 10.31 -11.01 9.09
C ASN A 77 9.94 -11.17 7.62
N ASP A 78 8.66 -11.29 7.32
CA ASP A 78 8.20 -11.55 5.96
C ASP A 78 7.38 -10.40 5.37
N CYS A 79 7.41 -9.23 5.98
CA CYS A 79 6.68 -8.08 5.44
C CYS A 79 7.25 -7.67 4.09
N GLN A 80 6.36 -7.33 3.19
CA GLN A 80 6.69 -6.89 1.84
C GLN A 80 5.92 -5.63 1.52
N VAL A 81 6.53 -4.79 0.69
CA VAL A 81 5.88 -3.57 0.23
C VAL A 81 4.69 -3.94 -0.65
N VAL A 82 3.53 -3.39 -0.31
CA VAL A 82 2.31 -3.54 -1.10
C VAL A 82 2.20 -2.40 -2.09
N THR A 83 2.42 -1.18 -1.63
CA THR A 83 2.40 0.00 -2.49
C THR A 83 3.29 1.08 -1.89
N SER A 84 3.81 1.94 -2.76
CA SER A 84 4.57 3.11 -2.32
C SER A 84 4.42 4.20 -3.35
N GLY A 85 4.47 5.45 -2.91
CA GLY A 85 4.33 6.57 -3.83
C GLY A 85 4.17 7.90 -3.13
N LEU A 86 3.84 8.88 -3.92
CA LEU A 86 3.60 10.24 -3.48
C LEU A 86 2.12 10.44 -3.20
N CYS A 87 1.79 11.48 -2.44
CA CYS A 87 0.42 11.86 -2.07
C CYS A 87 -0.31 10.81 -1.24
N CYS A 88 -1.37 10.20 -1.75
CA CYS A 88 -2.23 9.36 -0.94
C CYS A 88 -2.08 7.89 -1.31
N LEU A 89 -2.04 7.05 -0.29
CA LEU A 89 -1.91 5.61 -0.45
C LEU A 89 -3.09 4.92 0.20
N SER A 90 -3.53 3.84 -0.40
CA SER A 90 -4.63 3.06 0.14
C SER A 90 -4.42 1.59 -0.17
N ILE A 91 -4.79 0.72 0.75
CA ILE A 91 -4.92 -0.70 0.46
C ILE A 91 -6.31 -1.16 0.85
N ALA A 92 -6.84 -2.06 0.02
CA ALA A 92 -8.12 -2.70 0.27
C ALA A 92 -7.93 -4.20 0.34
N GLU A 93 -8.69 -4.82 1.21
CA GLU A 93 -8.70 -6.27 1.37
C GLU A 93 -9.90 -6.83 0.61
N SER A 94 -9.68 -7.92 -0.11
CA SER A 94 -10.76 -8.62 -0.81
C SER A 94 -11.76 -9.20 0.20
N SER A 95 -12.97 -9.50 -0.30
CA SER A 95 -14.04 -9.98 0.58
C SER A 95 -13.70 -11.28 1.31
N ASP A 96 -12.86 -12.10 0.73
CA ASP A 96 -12.43 -13.36 1.35
C ASP A 96 -11.19 -13.21 2.23
N GLY A 97 -10.61 -12.03 2.32
CA GLY A 97 -9.43 -11.77 3.11
C GLY A 97 -8.14 -12.33 2.54
N GLU A 98 -8.16 -12.82 1.31
CA GLU A 98 -7.03 -13.52 0.72
C GLU A 98 -6.11 -12.61 -0.07
N ALA A 99 -6.57 -11.45 -0.48
CA ALA A 99 -5.78 -10.55 -1.31
C ALA A 99 -5.90 -9.11 -0.83
N LEU A 100 -4.83 -8.36 -1.07
CA LEU A 100 -4.79 -6.93 -0.82
C LEU A 100 -4.53 -6.23 -2.15
N ALA A 101 -5.10 -5.07 -2.34
CA ALA A 101 -4.83 -4.23 -3.52
C ALA A 101 -4.35 -2.88 -3.05
N GLY A 102 -3.12 -2.52 -3.41
CA GLY A 102 -2.54 -1.24 -3.06
C GLY A 102 -2.62 -0.26 -4.21
N ARG A 103 -2.90 0.99 -3.90
CA ARG A 103 -2.99 2.07 -4.90
C ARG A 103 -2.44 3.36 -4.35
N VAL A 104 -1.96 4.18 -5.27
CA VAL A 104 -1.48 5.52 -5.00
C VAL A 104 -2.28 6.47 -5.87
N ALA A 105 -2.72 7.58 -5.30
CA ALA A 105 -3.45 8.57 -6.06
C ALA A 105 -3.25 9.96 -5.46
N PHE A 106 -3.74 10.94 -6.19
CA PHE A 106 -3.64 12.33 -5.85
C PHE A 106 -4.44 12.69 -4.60
N THR A 107 -5.62 12.10 -4.45
CA THR A 107 -6.47 12.29 -3.30
C THR A 107 -6.80 10.95 -2.66
N LEU A 108 -7.21 11.00 -1.40
CA LEU A 108 -7.54 9.80 -0.66
C LEU A 108 -8.73 9.07 -1.27
N ASP A 109 -9.75 9.83 -1.67
CA ASP A 109 -10.96 9.24 -2.27
C ASP A 109 -10.64 8.46 -3.54
N VAL A 110 -9.75 9.00 -4.37
CA VAL A 110 -9.34 8.33 -5.60
C VAL A 110 -8.51 7.10 -5.30
N ALA A 111 -7.61 7.20 -4.34
CA ALA A 111 -6.79 6.05 -3.92
C ALA A 111 -7.69 4.92 -3.39
N ASP A 112 -8.64 5.27 -2.54
CA ASP A 112 -9.58 4.30 -1.97
C ASP A 112 -10.42 3.63 -3.05
N ALA A 113 -10.99 4.42 -3.96
CA ALA A 113 -11.81 3.86 -5.03
C ALA A 113 -11.00 2.91 -5.91
N ALA A 114 -9.77 3.27 -6.22
CA ALA A 114 -8.90 2.43 -7.02
C ALA A 114 -8.50 1.15 -6.28
N ALA A 115 -8.24 1.25 -4.97
CA ALA A 115 -7.89 0.09 -4.16
C ALA A 115 -9.07 -0.88 -4.07
N LEU A 116 -10.25 -0.36 -3.82
CA LEU A 116 -11.46 -1.18 -3.77
C LEU A 116 -11.73 -1.87 -5.11
N ASP A 117 -11.56 -1.13 -6.20
CA ASP A 117 -11.72 -1.71 -7.53
C ASP A 117 -10.71 -2.83 -7.77
N GLY A 118 -9.48 -2.63 -7.36
CA GLY A 118 -8.43 -3.63 -7.51
C GLY A 118 -8.66 -4.88 -6.66
N ALA A 119 -9.25 -4.73 -5.49
CA ALA A 119 -9.51 -5.85 -4.59
C ALA A 119 -10.79 -6.60 -4.93
N GLY A 120 -11.68 -5.99 -5.70
CA GLY A 120 -12.87 -6.65 -6.21
C GLY A 120 -14.12 -6.41 -5.38
N PRO A 121 -15.25 -7.01 -5.82
CA PRO A 121 -16.54 -6.81 -5.16
C PRO A 121 -16.50 -7.26 -3.71
N GLY A 122 -17.12 -6.47 -2.83
CA GLY A 122 -17.21 -6.80 -1.41
C GLY A 122 -15.93 -6.50 -0.64
N SER A 123 -14.95 -5.87 -1.26
CA SER A 123 -13.72 -5.49 -0.58
C SER A 123 -13.93 -4.30 0.34
N LYS A 124 -12.98 -4.07 1.21
CA LYS A 124 -13.02 -2.94 2.15
C LYS A 124 -11.64 -2.32 2.28
N ILE A 125 -11.62 -1.03 2.59
CA ILE A 125 -10.36 -0.36 2.87
C ILE A 125 -9.81 -0.85 4.21
N ASP A 126 -8.56 -1.22 4.20
CA ASP A 126 -7.88 -1.72 5.38
C ASP A 126 -6.98 -0.66 6.00
N LEU A 127 -6.26 0.06 5.17
CA LEU A 127 -5.31 1.05 5.65
C LEU A 127 -5.15 2.13 4.58
N HIS A 128 -5.21 3.40 4.97
CA HIS A 128 -5.03 4.49 4.01
C HIS A 128 -4.59 5.77 4.72
N ASP A 129 -3.83 6.59 4.03
CA ASP A 129 -3.48 7.93 4.49
C ASP A 129 -2.74 8.68 3.39
N CYS A 130 -2.52 9.96 3.61
CA CYS A 130 -1.82 10.83 2.67
C CYS A 130 -0.55 11.40 3.28
N ASN A 131 0.47 11.54 2.44
CA ASN A 131 1.65 12.32 2.78
C ASN A 131 1.30 13.80 2.86
N GLY A 132 2.07 14.55 3.59
CA GLY A 132 1.86 16.01 3.63
C GLY A 132 1.93 16.68 4.97
#